data_82b9361e489a48718576c141d14dcd1c
#
_entry.id   82b9361e489a48718576c141d14dcd1c
#
_cell.length_a   1.000
_cell.length_b   1.000
_cell.length_c   1.000
_cell.angle_alpha   90.00
_cell.angle_beta   90.00
_cell.angle_gamma   90.00
#
_symmetry.space_group_name_H-M   'P 1'
#
loop_
_entity.id
_entity.type
_entity.pdbx_description
1 polymer ?
#
loop_
_entity_poly.entity_id
_entity_poly.type
_entity_poly.pdbx_seq_one_letter_code
_entity_poly.pdbx_strand_id
1 'polypeptide(L)'
;MPLMKFKPTSPGRRSAVRVVTPDLHKGAPHAPLLEPQSKSGGRNHHGRITTRHIGGGHKQHYRLIDFKRDKVGIPARVERIEYDPNRTAHIALLCYVDGERRYIIAPKGLKAGDQVIAGSDAPIRAGNTLPLRNIPVGTTIHAIEMKPGKGAQIARAAGAGVQLVAREQGFATLRLRSGEMRKVQIECCATIGEVGNTEHSLEKLGKAGAKRWRGIKPTVRGAAMNPVDHPHGGGEAKAGQGNPHPVTPWGVPTKGYKTRHNKRTQQFIVRDRRG
;
A
#
# COMPACT_ATOMS: atom_id res chain seq x y z
N MET A 1 -15.24 -1.28 10.49
CA MET A 1 -15.69 -2.53 9.84
C MET A 1 -15.64 -3.66 10.88
N PRO A 2 -16.61 -4.55 10.93
CA PRO A 2 -16.58 -5.63 11.92
C PRO A 2 -15.54 -6.68 11.55
N LEU A 3 -14.82 -7.16 12.57
CA LEU A 3 -13.92 -8.30 12.46
C LEU A 3 -14.68 -9.58 12.77
N MET A 4 -14.62 -10.54 11.88
CA MET A 4 -15.19 -11.87 12.08
C MET A 4 -14.11 -12.83 12.57
N LYS A 5 -14.26 -13.34 13.79
CA LYS A 5 -13.49 -14.48 14.30
C LYS A 5 -14.18 -15.77 13.91
N PHE A 6 -13.43 -16.73 13.38
CA PHE A 6 -13.98 -18.04 13.05
C PHE A 6 -14.15 -18.90 14.29
N LYS A 7 -15.16 -19.81 14.28
CA LYS A 7 -15.29 -20.84 15.31
C LYS A 7 -14.07 -21.75 15.30
N PRO A 8 -13.56 -22.18 16.47
CA PRO A 8 -12.33 -22.98 16.58
C PRO A 8 -12.55 -24.48 16.24
N THR A 9 -13.14 -24.75 15.08
CA THR A 9 -13.47 -26.10 14.62
C THR A 9 -12.27 -26.89 14.09
N SER A 10 -11.16 -26.21 13.80
CA SER A 10 -9.90 -26.83 13.37
C SER A 10 -8.71 -25.96 13.75
N PRO A 11 -7.47 -26.49 13.80
CA PRO A 11 -6.27 -25.70 14.11
C PRO A 11 -6.11 -24.46 13.22
N GLY A 12 -6.42 -24.57 11.93
CA GLY A 12 -6.32 -23.45 10.99
C GLY A 12 -7.40 -22.38 11.14
N ARG A 13 -8.57 -22.73 11.70
CA ARG A 13 -9.68 -21.79 11.94
C ARG A 13 -9.61 -21.12 13.31
N ARG A 14 -9.01 -21.77 14.30
CA ARG A 14 -8.94 -21.30 15.69
C ARG A 14 -8.44 -19.86 15.83
N SER A 15 -7.43 -19.49 15.08
CA SER A 15 -6.82 -18.14 15.11
C SER A 15 -7.17 -17.28 13.91
N ALA A 16 -8.00 -17.75 13.00
CA ALA A 16 -8.35 -17.00 11.79
C ALA A 16 -9.29 -15.83 12.11
N VAL A 17 -8.96 -14.65 11.56
CA VAL A 17 -9.76 -13.42 11.67
C VAL A 17 -9.85 -12.79 10.29
N ARG A 18 -11.03 -12.39 9.87
CA ARG A 18 -11.25 -11.66 8.60
C ARG A 18 -11.98 -10.36 8.83
N VAL A 19 -11.69 -9.37 7.99
CA VAL A 19 -12.48 -8.15 7.89
C VAL A 19 -13.74 -8.47 7.07
N VAL A 20 -14.88 -8.02 7.55
CA VAL A 20 -16.17 -8.14 6.84
C VAL A 20 -16.55 -6.76 6.33
N THR A 21 -16.71 -6.62 5.02
CA THR A 21 -17.14 -5.39 4.37
C THR A 21 -18.45 -5.67 3.63
N PRO A 22 -19.61 -5.37 4.25
CA PRO A 22 -20.91 -5.69 3.66
C PRO A 22 -21.16 -4.95 2.35
N ASP A 23 -20.68 -3.71 2.25
CA ASP A 23 -20.92 -2.82 1.10
C ASP A 23 -20.03 -3.14 -0.11
N LEU A 24 -19.20 -4.17 -0.01
CA LEU A 24 -18.29 -4.56 -1.09
C LEU A 24 -19.05 -5.29 -2.20
N HIS A 25 -18.86 -4.86 -3.45
CA HIS A 25 -19.44 -5.53 -4.60
C HIS A 25 -18.97 -6.99 -4.71
N LYS A 26 -19.92 -7.91 -4.86
CA LYS A 26 -19.65 -9.36 -4.92
C LYS A 26 -19.56 -9.90 -6.35
N GLY A 27 -19.89 -9.08 -7.34
CA GLY A 27 -19.85 -9.46 -8.76
C GLY A 27 -18.47 -9.37 -9.39
N ALA A 28 -18.40 -9.59 -10.70
CA ALA A 28 -17.18 -9.45 -11.48
C ALA A 28 -16.70 -8.00 -11.54
N PRO A 29 -15.38 -7.78 -11.59
CA PRO A 29 -14.81 -6.45 -11.80
C PRO A 29 -15.13 -5.94 -13.22
N HIS A 30 -14.98 -4.61 -13.42
CA HIS A 30 -15.22 -3.99 -14.73
C HIS A 30 -14.17 -4.43 -15.75
N ALA A 31 -14.58 -5.25 -16.72
CA ALA A 31 -13.67 -5.93 -17.65
C ALA A 31 -12.73 -5.00 -18.45
N PRO A 32 -13.20 -3.85 -19.00
CA PRO A 32 -12.34 -2.94 -19.75
C PRO A 32 -11.15 -2.35 -18.97
N LEU A 33 -11.22 -2.36 -17.63
CA LEU A 33 -10.17 -1.85 -16.75
C LEU A 33 -9.30 -2.97 -16.14
N LEU A 34 -9.32 -4.16 -16.75
CA LEU A 34 -8.50 -5.29 -16.33
C LEU A 34 -7.38 -5.57 -17.32
N GLU A 35 -6.19 -5.81 -16.80
CA GLU A 35 -5.04 -6.28 -17.58
C GLU A 35 -4.58 -7.66 -17.09
N PRO A 36 -4.07 -8.51 -17.98
CA PRO A 36 -3.45 -9.77 -17.58
C PRO A 36 -2.19 -9.49 -16.78
N GLN A 37 -1.99 -10.25 -15.69
CA GLN A 37 -0.82 -10.12 -14.83
C GLN A 37 -0.04 -11.43 -14.81
N SER A 38 1.13 -11.46 -15.45
CA SER A 38 2.06 -12.58 -15.38
C SER A 38 2.81 -12.57 -14.04
N LYS A 39 3.16 -13.75 -13.55
CA LYS A 39 3.90 -13.93 -12.30
C LYS A 39 5.35 -14.31 -12.59
N SER A 40 6.28 -13.42 -12.27
CA SER A 40 7.72 -13.66 -12.41
C SER A 40 8.30 -14.62 -11.35
N GLY A 41 7.56 -14.87 -10.26
CA GLY A 41 8.06 -15.67 -9.15
C GLY A 41 9.28 -15.07 -8.45
N GLY A 42 9.45 -13.75 -8.50
CA GLY A 42 10.60 -13.02 -7.93
C GLY A 42 11.85 -13.07 -8.81
N ARG A 43 11.75 -13.51 -10.09
CA ARG A 43 12.86 -13.54 -11.05
C ARG A 43 12.93 -12.24 -11.84
N ASN A 44 14.17 -11.83 -12.15
CA ASN A 44 14.44 -10.74 -13.10
C ASN A 44 14.44 -11.26 -14.55
N HIS A 45 14.79 -10.40 -15.50
CA HIS A 45 14.88 -10.74 -16.94
C HIS A 45 15.94 -11.79 -17.27
N HIS A 46 16.95 -12.00 -16.42
CA HIS A 46 17.95 -13.07 -16.54
C HIS A 46 17.52 -14.39 -15.86
N GLY A 47 16.28 -14.47 -15.35
CA GLY A 47 15.77 -15.65 -14.63
C GLY A 47 16.31 -15.83 -13.21
N ARG A 48 17.14 -14.93 -12.69
CA ARG A 48 17.70 -14.98 -11.33
C ARG A 48 16.71 -14.45 -10.31
N ILE A 49 16.68 -15.09 -9.13
CA ILE A 49 15.84 -14.63 -8.01
C ILE A 49 16.43 -13.36 -7.43
N THR A 50 15.74 -12.23 -7.62
CA THR A 50 16.09 -10.93 -7.02
C THR A 50 15.18 -10.56 -5.85
N THR A 51 13.99 -11.15 -5.78
CA THR A 51 13.07 -10.98 -4.65
C THR A 51 12.71 -12.36 -4.12
N ARG A 52 13.21 -12.69 -2.93
CA ARG A 52 13.00 -14.00 -2.30
C ARG A 52 11.58 -14.13 -1.75
N HIS A 53 11.14 -15.36 -1.51
CA HIS A 53 9.88 -15.73 -0.86
C HIS A 53 8.63 -15.31 -1.65
N ILE A 54 8.72 -15.14 -2.96
CA ILE A 54 7.60 -14.85 -3.86
C ILE A 54 7.42 -16.01 -4.84
N GLY A 55 6.17 -16.40 -5.09
CA GLY A 55 5.82 -17.39 -6.11
C GLY A 55 4.56 -18.17 -5.81
N GLY A 56 3.96 -18.74 -6.85
CA GLY A 56 2.66 -19.40 -6.77
C GLY A 56 1.52 -18.42 -6.49
N GLY A 57 0.52 -18.87 -5.73
CA GLY A 57 -0.66 -18.08 -5.41
C GLY A 57 -1.73 -18.09 -6.51
N HIS A 58 -2.92 -17.60 -6.17
CA HIS A 58 -4.05 -17.55 -7.10
C HIS A 58 -3.77 -16.62 -8.28
N LYS A 59 -4.25 -16.96 -9.50
CA LYS A 59 -4.19 -16.09 -10.68
C LYS A 59 -4.92 -14.79 -10.42
N GLN A 60 -4.33 -13.68 -10.83
CA GLN A 60 -4.86 -12.34 -10.60
C GLN A 60 -4.82 -11.54 -11.90
N HIS A 61 -5.75 -10.60 -12.04
CA HIS A 61 -5.72 -9.55 -13.06
C HIS A 61 -5.35 -8.23 -12.39
N TYR A 62 -4.57 -7.42 -13.07
CA TYR A 62 -4.28 -6.07 -12.62
C TYR A 62 -5.51 -5.17 -12.88
N ARG A 63 -5.80 -4.24 -11.97
CA ARG A 63 -6.81 -3.20 -12.15
C ARG A 63 -6.12 -1.90 -12.50
N LEU A 64 -6.52 -1.30 -13.61
CA LEU A 64 -6.06 0.03 -14.02
C LEU A 64 -6.62 1.06 -13.04
N ILE A 65 -5.76 1.61 -12.20
CA ILE A 65 -6.14 2.63 -11.21
C ILE A 65 -5.70 3.98 -11.72
N ASP A 66 -6.60 4.94 -11.69
CA ASP A 66 -6.31 6.32 -11.98
C ASP A 66 -5.56 6.98 -10.81
N PHE A 67 -4.23 6.93 -10.90
CA PHE A 67 -3.35 7.60 -9.95
C PHE A 67 -3.08 9.06 -10.28
N LYS A 68 -3.41 9.51 -11.49
CA LYS A 68 -3.15 10.88 -11.93
C LYS A 68 -4.31 11.81 -11.66
N ARG A 69 -5.54 11.31 -11.77
CA ARG A 69 -6.77 12.10 -11.61
C ARG A 69 -6.80 13.30 -12.54
N ASP A 70 -6.41 13.06 -13.79
CA ASP A 70 -6.22 14.09 -14.84
C ASP A 70 -7.52 14.64 -15.44
N LYS A 71 -8.68 14.04 -15.15
CA LYS A 71 -10.00 14.58 -15.49
C LYS A 71 -10.39 15.71 -14.52
N VAL A 72 -9.85 16.90 -14.78
CA VAL A 72 -10.07 18.07 -13.93
C VAL A 72 -11.44 18.69 -14.23
N GLY A 73 -12.17 19.09 -13.17
CA GLY A 73 -13.45 19.79 -13.26
C GLY A 73 -14.65 18.92 -13.62
N ILE A 74 -14.47 17.67 -13.99
CA ILE A 74 -15.56 16.76 -14.36
C ILE A 74 -15.98 15.92 -13.16
N PRO A 75 -17.24 16.03 -12.70
CA PRO A 75 -17.73 15.21 -11.59
C PRO A 75 -17.91 13.76 -12.00
N ALA A 76 -17.64 12.86 -11.07
CA ALA A 76 -17.87 11.43 -11.23
C ALA A 76 -18.69 10.89 -10.06
N ARG A 77 -19.61 9.96 -10.33
CA ARG A 77 -20.37 9.23 -9.33
C ARG A 77 -19.69 7.91 -9.02
N VAL A 78 -19.63 7.55 -7.76
CA VAL A 78 -19.18 6.21 -7.32
C VAL A 78 -20.28 5.20 -7.66
N GLU A 79 -20.01 4.28 -8.59
CA GLU A 79 -20.95 3.20 -8.92
C GLU A 79 -20.95 2.12 -7.84
N ARG A 80 -19.75 1.69 -7.43
CA ARG A 80 -19.58 0.61 -6.45
C ARG A 80 -18.16 0.57 -5.90
N ILE A 81 -17.99 -0.13 -4.77
CA ILE A 81 -16.68 -0.41 -4.16
C ILE A 81 -16.35 -1.88 -4.41
N GLU A 82 -15.12 -2.16 -4.87
CA GLU A 82 -14.67 -3.50 -5.25
C GLU A 82 -13.44 -3.94 -4.46
N TYR A 83 -13.29 -5.27 -4.33
CA TYR A 83 -12.08 -5.91 -3.84
C TYR A 83 -11.00 -5.94 -4.92
N ASP A 84 -9.77 -5.54 -4.59
CA ASP A 84 -8.61 -5.69 -5.46
C ASP A 84 -7.59 -6.65 -4.81
N PRO A 85 -7.28 -7.79 -5.46
CA PRO A 85 -6.29 -8.75 -4.94
C PRO A 85 -4.84 -8.25 -5.00
N ASN A 86 -4.57 -7.13 -5.72
CA ASN A 86 -3.22 -6.61 -5.93
C ASN A 86 -2.80 -5.61 -4.84
N ARG A 87 -3.76 -5.17 -4.02
CA ARG A 87 -3.52 -4.18 -2.95
C ARG A 87 -4.34 -4.47 -1.70
N THR A 88 -3.95 -3.85 -0.61
CA THR A 88 -4.65 -3.99 0.67
C THR A 88 -5.89 -3.10 0.78
N ALA A 89 -5.92 -1.99 0.03
CA ALA A 89 -7.05 -1.08 -0.04
C ALA A 89 -8.12 -1.59 -1.01
N HIS A 90 -9.38 -1.28 -0.72
CA HIS A 90 -10.45 -1.43 -1.71
C HIS A 90 -10.36 -0.34 -2.77
N ILE A 91 -10.99 -0.57 -3.92
CA ILE A 91 -11.06 0.37 -5.04
C ILE A 91 -12.52 0.77 -5.28
N ALA A 92 -12.73 2.00 -5.74
CA ALA A 92 -14.04 2.48 -6.13
C ALA A 92 -14.09 2.65 -7.65
N LEU A 93 -15.13 2.11 -8.27
CA LEU A 93 -15.43 2.34 -9.68
C LEU A 93 -16.20 3.65 -9.79
N LEU A 94 -15.63 4.59 -10.52
CA LEU A 94 -16.24 5.88 -10.85
C LEU A 94 -16.86 5.84 -12.24
N CYS A 95 -18.01 6.47 -12.38
CA CYS A 95 -18.60 6.82 -13.68
C CYS A 95 -18.65 8.34 -13.78
N TYR A 96 -17.92 8.88 -14.72
CA TYR A 96 -17.92 10.32 -15.03
C TYR A 96 -19.20 10.69 -15.81
N VAL A 97 -19.54 11.98 -15.84
CA VAL A 97 -20.73 12.48 -16.56
C VAL A 97 -20.66 12.16 -18.07
N ASP A 98 -19.45 12.10 -18.63
CA ASP A 98 -19.20 11.73 -20.04
C ASP A 98 -19.25 10.21 -20.31
N GLY A 99 -19.60 9.40 -19.31
CA GLY A 99 -19.72 7.95 -19.42
C GLY A 99 -18.41 7.17 -19.25
N GLU A 100 -17.24 7.83 -19.16
CA GLU A 100 -15.98 7.14 -18.91
C GLU A 100 -15.95 6.55 -17.50
N ARG A 101 -15.42 5.34 -17.37
CA ARG A 101 -15.23 4.68 -16.08
C ARG A 101 -13.76 4.60 -15.70
N ARG A 102 -13.44 4.87 -14.45
CA ARG A 102 -12.09 4.73 -13.89
C ARG A 102 -12.14 4.16 -12.48
N TYR A 103 -11.11 3.41 -12.11
CA TYR A 103 -10.92 3.00 -10.72
C TYR A 103 -10.08 4.02 -9.96
N ILE A 104 -10.45 4.27 -8.70
CA ILE A 104 -9.62 5.00 -7.73
C ILE A 104 -9.43 4.16 -6.46
N ILE A 105 -8.45 4.52 -5.62
CA ILE A 105 -8.36 3.97 -4.27
C ILE A 105 -9.55 4.49 -3.46
N ALA A 106 -10.31 3.61 -2.83
CA ALA A 106 -11.46 4.00 -2.02
C ALA A 106 -11.01 4.63 -0.69
N PRO A 107 -11.30 5.90 -0.43
CA PRO A 107 -11.10 6.50 0.88
C PRO A 107 -12.11 5.94 1.90
N LYS A 108 -11.77 6.10 3.16
CA LYS A 108 -12.65 5.74 4.26
C LYS A 108 -13.94 6.58 4.24
N GLY A 109 -15.07 5.92 4.37
CA GLY A 109 -16.39 6.56 4.42
C GLY A 109 -17.02 6.79 3.05
N LEU A 110 -16.30 6.57 1.94
CA LEU A 110 -16.87 6.67 0.58
C LEU A 110 -17.90 5.54 0.36
N LYS A 111 -19.04 5.88 -0.22
CA LYS A 111 -20.14 4.94 -0.53
C LYS A 111 -20.54 5.00 -2.00
N ALA A 112 -21.23 3.96 -2.46
CA ALA A 112 -21.89 4.00 -3.76
C ALA A 112 -22.93 5.12 -3.78
N GLY A 113 -22.96 5.88 -4.87
CA GLY A 113 -23.81 7.07 -5.04
C GLY A 113 -23.10 8.41 -4.73
N ASP A 114 -22.01 8.39 -3.94
CA ASP A 114 -21.27 9.62 -3.65
C ASP A 114 -20.66 10.22 -4.92
N GLN A 115 -20.49 11.54 -4.92
CA GLN A 115 -19.83 12.27 -5.99
C GLN A 115 -18.41 12.64 -5.60
N VAL A 116 -17.49 12.52 -6.54
CA VAL A 116 -16.09 12.91 -6.41
C VAL A 116 -15.64 13.73 -7.63
N ILE A 117 -14.77 14.69 -7.39
CA ILE A 117 -14.23 15.57 -8.41
C ILE A 117 -12.72 15.77 -8.20
N ALA A 118 -11.98 16.02 -9.26
CA ALA A 118 -10.58 16.43 -9.20
C ALA A 118 -10.44 17.85 -9.77
N GLY A 119 -9.62 18.68 -9.15
CA GLY A 119 -9.35 20.04 -9.63
C GLY A 119 -9.01 21.01 -8.52
N SER A 120 -8.57 22.21 -8.90
CA SER A 120 -8.21 23.29 -7.95
C SER A 120 -9.40 23.74 -7.09
N ASP A 121 -10.59 23.74 -7.69
CA ASP A 121 -11.81 24.29 -7.08
C ASP A 121 -12.71 23.19 -6.47
N ALA A 122 -12.19 21.96 -6.39
CA ALA A 122 -12.93 20.85 -5.80
C ALA A 122 -13.19 21.11 -4.29
N PRO A 123 -14.38 20.82 -3.78
CA PRO A 123 -14.68 20.96 -2.35
C PRO A 123 -13.83 20.02 -1.50
N ILE A 124 -13.54 20.43 -0.26
CA ILE A 124 -12.74 19.63 0.69
C ILE A 124 -13.60 18.49 1.26
N ARG A 125 -13.79 17.45 0.46
CA ARG A 125 -14.56 16.25 0.80
C ARG A 125 -13.72 15.00 0.53
N ALA A 126 -13.92 13.94 1.32
CA ALA A 126 -13.21 12.66 1.13
C ALA A 126 -13.42 12.12 -0.30
N GLY A 127 -12.33 11.77 -0.98
CA GLY A 127 -12.32 11.29 -2.37
C GLY A 127 -12.04 12.34 -3.43
N ASN A 128 -12.17 13.64 -3.10
CA ASN A 128 -11.79 14.72 -4.01
C ASN A 128 -10.28 14.90 -4.04
N THR A 129 -9.75 15.23 -5.21
CA THR A 129 -8.31 15.40 -5.44
C THR A 129 -8.00 16.84 -5.81
N LEU A 130 -7.07 17.45 -5.07
CA LEU A 130 -6.67 18.85 -5.27
C LEU A 130 -5.13 18.97 -5.25
N PRO A 131 -4.58 20.04 -5.85
CA PRO A 131 -3.20 20.46 -5.58
C PRO A 131 -3.01 20.79 -4.09
N LEU A 132 -1.84 20.47 -3.52
CA LEU A 132 -1.56 20.70 -2.10
C LEU A 132 -1.70 22.17 -1.69
N ARG A 133 -1.52 23.11 -2.63
CA ARG A 133 -1.74 24.56 -2.37
C ARG A 133 -3.18 24.89 -1.95
N ASN A 134 -4.17 24.12 -2.44
CA ASN A 134 -5.59 24.39 -2.21
C ASN A 134 -6.15 23.58 -1.02
N ILE A 135 -5.34 22.70 -0.41
CA ILE A 135 -5.76 21.88 0.73
C ILE A 135 -5.42 22.60 2.04
N PRO A 136 -6.37 22.80 2.97
CA PRO A 136 -6.09 23.41 4.27
C PRO A 136 -5.04 22.64 5.08
N VAL A 137 -4.19 23.37 5.81
CA VAL A 137 -3.25 22.79 6.76
C VAL A 137 -4.01 22.02 7.86
N GLY A 138 -3.44 20.92 8.33
CA GLY A 138 -4.09 20.01 9.30
C GLY A 138 -4.93 18.90 8.65
N THR A 139 -5.29 19.04 7.36
CA THR A 139 -6.11 18.04 6.66
C THR A 139 -5.36 16.72 6.50
N THR A 140 -6.07 15.61 6.71
CA THR A 140 -5.57 14.26 6.38
C THR A 140 -5.81 13.98 4.90
N ILE A 141 -4.76 13.54 4.22
CA ILE A 141 -4.74 13.27 2.78
C ILE A 141 -4.11 11.91 2.47
N HIS A 142 -4.40 11.38 1.30
CA HIS A 142 -3.81 10.13 0.80
C HIS A 142 -3.56 10.22 -0.72
N ALA A 143 -3.01 9.17 -1.31
CA ALA A 143 -2.72 9.10 -2.76
C ALA A 143 -1.99 10.36 -3.26
N ILE A 144 -0.86 10.70 -2.61
CA ILE A 144 -0.12 11.93 -2.81
C ILE A 144 0.94 11.75 -3.90
N GLU A 145 1.06 12.71 -4.78
CA GLU A 145 2.16 12.76 -5.76
C GLU A 145 3.48 13.18 -5.10
N MET A 146 4.59 12.76 -5.68
CA MET A 146 5.93 13.21 -5.30
C MET A 146 6.52 14.23 -6.29
N LYS A 147 5.98 14.25 -7.50
CA LYS A 147 6.26 15.23 -8.57
C LYS A 147 4.94 15.53 -9.25
N PRO A 148 4.68 16.79 -9.63
CA PRO A 148 3.45 17.15 -10.33
C PRO A 148 3.22 16.31 -11.59
N GLY A 149 2.00 15.82 -11.78
CA GLY A 149 1.58 15.04 -12.95
C GLY A 149 2.14 13.61 -13.05
N LYS A 150 2.97 13.16 -12.09
CA LYS A 150 3.51 11.80 -12.10
C LYS A 150 2.50 10.74 -11.63
N GLY A 151 1.47 11.17 -10.94
CA GLY A 151 0.51 10.31 -10.28
C GLY A 151 0.90 9.93 -8.85
N ALA A 152 -0.07 9.49 -8.10
CA ALA A 152 0.02 9.21 -6.68
C ALA A 152 1.04 8.11 -6.35
N GLN A 153 1.92 8.38 -5.37
CA GLN A 153 2.97 7.45 -4.93
C GLN A 153 2.97 7.19 -3.41
N ILE A 154 2.55 8.16 -2.61
CA ILE A 154 2.54 8.09 -1.13
C ILE A 154 1.12 7.79 -0.64
N ALA A 155 1.00 7.05 0.47
CA ALA A 155 -0.24 6.72 1.16
C ALA A 155 -1.31 6.06 0.27
N ARG A 156 -0.99 4.87 -0.29
CA ARG A 156 -1.89 4.09 -1.14
C ARG A 156 -2.38 2.78 -0.50
N ALA A 157 -1.79 2.39 0.62
CA ALA A 157 -2.16 1.15 1.32
C ALA A 157 -3.36 1.37 2.24
N ALA A 158 -4.05 0.28 2.60
CA ALA A 158 -5.18 0.31 3.54
C ALA A 158 -4.84 1.06 4.84
N GLY A 159 -5.73 1.95 5.28
CA GLY A 159 -5.57 2.77 6.47
C GLY A 159 -4.39 3.75 6.43
N ALA A 160 -3.83 4.03 5.25
CA ALA A 160 -2.78 5.03 5.13
C ALA A 160 -3.38 6.42 5.04
N GLY A 161 -2.88 7.31 5.87
CA GLY A 161 -3.19 8.74 5.86
C GLY A 161 -1.92 9.53 6.16
N VAL A 162 -1.84 10.73 5.65
CA VAL A 162 -0.74 11.67 5.81
C VAL A 162 -1.34 13.02 6.18
N GLN A 163 -0.76 13.69 7.16
CA GLN A 163 -1.20 15.01 7.56
C GLN A 163 -0.40 16.09 6.83
N LEU A 164 -1.09 17.07 6.24
CA LEU A 164 -0.48 18.30 5.73
C LEU A 164 -0.19 19.23 6.90
N VAL A 165 1.09 19.45 7.21
CA VAL A 165 1.51 20.21 8.41
C VAL A 165 1.72 21.68 8.11
N ALA A 166 2.38 22.01 6.98
CA ALA A 166 2.70 23.38 6.61
C ALA A 166 2.82 23.53 5.08
N ARG A 167 2.76 24.77 4.62
CA ARG A 167 3.00 25.15 3.21
C ARG A 167 3.89 26.39 3.20
N GLU A 168 5.10 26.25 2.70
CA GLU A 168 6.12 27.31 2.71
C GLU A 168 7.01 27.22 1.46
N GLN A 169 7.41 28.34 0.92
CA GLN A 169 8.42 28.45 -0.14
C GLN A 169 8.22 27.50 -1.34
N GLY A 170 6.96 27.31 -1.78
CA GLY A 170 6.65 26.41 -2.89
C GLY A 170 6.64 24.91 -2.55
N PHE A 171 6.77 24.56 -1.27
CA PHE A 171 6.70 23.18 -0.75
C PHE A 171 5.61 23.03 0.29
N ALA A 172 5.05 21.84 0.32
CA ALA A 172 4.16 21.34 1.37
C ALA A 172 4.93 20.37 2.27
N THR A 173 4.88 20.57 3.58
CA THR A 173 5.47 19.68 4.57
C THR A 173 4.44 18.66 5.01
N LEU A 174 4.74 17.39 4.80
CA LEU A 174 3.88 16.25 5.07
C LEU A 174 4.41 15.43 6.23
N ARG A 175 3.55 15.09 7.19
CA ARG A 175 3.83 14.13 8.26
C ARG A 175 3.31 12.76 7.84
N LEU A 176 4.22 11.85 7.53
CA LEU A 176 3.90 10.49 7.14
C LEU A 176 3.50 9.64 8.36
N ARG A 177 2.82 8.51 8.11
CA ARG A 177 2.43 7.54 9.16
C ARG A 177 3.63 7.00 9.96
N SER A 178 4.82 6.97 9.37
CA SER A 178 6.06 6.56 10.03
C SER A 178 6.62 7.60 11.03
N GLY A 179 6.08 8.82 11.05
CA GLY A 179 6.61 9.97 11.77
C GLY A 179 7.60 10.82 10.98
N GLU A 180 8.08 10.35 9.81
CA GLU A 180 8.93 11.15 8.92
C GLU A 180 8.19 12.40 8.45
N MET A 181 8.87 13.56 8.55
CA MET A 181 8.39 14.82 7.98
C MET A 181 9.13 15.08 6.66
N ARG A 182 8.36 15.25 5.58
CA ARG A 182 8.89 15.36 4.24
C ARG A 182 8.31 16.52 3.46
N LYS A 183 9.15 17.22 2.70
CA LYS A 183 8.74 18.27 1.75
C LYS A 183 8.35 17.65 0.40
N VAL A 184 7.27 18.15 -0.18
CA VAL A 184 6.79 17.83 -1.53
C VAL A 184 6.40 19.14 -2.21
N GLN A 185 6.58 19.24 -3.52
CA GLN A 185 6.18 20.43 -4.28
C GLN A 185 4.69 20.74 -4.09
N ILE A 186 4.35 22.00 -3.93
CA ILE A 186 2.99 22.45 -3.61
C ILE A 186 1.98 22.20 -4.75
N GLU A 187 2.47 22.04 -5.98
CA GLU A 187 1.67 21.70 -7.16
C GLU A 187 1.30 20.21 -7.25
N CYS A 188 1.90 19.37 -6.42
CA CYS A 188 1.56 17.95 -6.36
C CYS A 188 0.12 17.77 -5.91
N CYS A 189 -0.61 16.88 -6.56
CA CYS A 189 -1.98 16.54 -6.20
C CYS A 189 -2.03 15.51 -5.07
N ALA A 190 -3.09 15.62 -4.26
CA ALA A 190 -3.42 14.66 -3.21
C ALA A 190 -4.93 14.51 -3.08
N THR A 191 -5.38 13.35 -2.61
CA THR A 191 -6.80 13.07 -2.37
C THR A 191 -7.13 13.27 -0.89
N ILE A 192 -8.24 13.92 -0.61
CA ILE A 192 -8.72 14.21 0.75
C ILE A 192 -9.17 12.94 1.47
N GLY A 193 -8.85 12.83 2.75
CA GLY A 193 -9.21 11.72 3.63
C GLY A 193 -8.10 10.68 3.77
N GLU A 194 -8.38 9.61 4.51
CA GLU A 194 -7.50 8.44 4.65
C GLU A 194 -8.00 7.28 3.78
N VAL A 195 -7.12 6.36 3.43
CA VAL A 195 -7.49 5.14 2.69
C VAL A 195 -8.38 4.25 3.54
N GLY A 196 -9.42 3.69 2.95
CA GLY A 196 -10.34 2.75 3.61
C GLY A 196 -9.69 1.43 4.02
N ASN A 197 -10.50 0.49 4.54
CA ASN A 197 -10.08 -0.84 5.00
C ASN A 197 -9.01 -0.80 6.10
N THR A 198 -9.15 0.10 7.06
CA THR A 198 -8.19 0.36 8.15
C THR A 198 -7.88 -0.88 8.98
N GLU A 199 -8.83 -1.79 9.13
CA GLU A 199 -8.74 -3.03 9.90
C GLU A 199 -7.99 -4.16 9.16
N HIS A 200 -7.55 -3.95 7.92
CA HIS A 200 -6.81 -4.98 7.15
C HIS A 200 -5.60 -5.54 7.90
N SER A 201 -4.91 -4.71 8.69
CA SER A 201 -3.75 -5.13 9.49
C SER A 201 -4.11 -6.11 10.62
N LEU A 202 -5.37 -6.17 11.00
CA LEU A 202 -5.89 -7.06 12.06
C LEU A 202 -6.28 -8.45 11.53
N GLU A 203 -6.23 -8.66 10.22
CA GLU A 203 -6.48 -9.98 9.62
C GLU A 203 -5.45 -11.00 10.07
N LYS A 204 -5.94 -12.18 10.44
CA LYS A 204 -5.12 -13.35 10.76
C LYS A 204 -5.48 -14.49 9.84
N LEU A 205 -4.49 -14.99 9.10
CA LEU A 205 -4.70 -16.03 8.08
C LEU A 205 -4.99 -17.41 8.67
N GLY A 206 -4.58 -17.67 9.92
CA GLY A 206 -4.83 -18.90 10.65
C GLY A 206 -3.93 -20.07 10.27
N LYS A 207 -3.50 -20.20 9.01
CA LYS A 207 -2.67 -21.31 8.53
C LYS A 207 -1.63 -20.89 7.49
N ALA A 208 -0.52 -21.63 7.40
CA ALA A 208 0.55 -21.38 6.43
C ALA A 208 0.06 -21.49 4.97
N GLY A 209 -0.84 -22.42 4.67
CA GLY A 209 -1.44 -22.55 3.34
C GLY A 209 -2.14 -21.29 2.84
N ALA A 210 -2.75 -20.51 3.73
CA ALA A 210 -3.38 -19.24 3.35
C ALA A 210 -2.36 -18.18 2.87
N LYS A 211 -1.13 -18.19 3.41
CA LYS A 211 -0.02 -17.39 2.85
C LYS A 211 0.40 -17.88 1.48
N ARG A 212 0.44 -19.21 1.27
CA ARG A 212 0.77 -19.82 -0.03
C ARG A 212 -0.24 -19.39 -1.11
N TRP A 213 -1.52 -19.32 -0.79
CA TRP A 213 -2.55 -18.83 -1.71
C TRP A 213 -2.34 -17.39 -2.14
N ARG A 214 -1.71 -16.57 -1.29
CA ARG A 214 -1.35 -15.17 -1.59
C ARG A 214 -0.02 -15.03 -2.34
N GLY A 215 0.65 -16.14 -2.69
CA GLY A 215 1.93 -16.13 -3.43
C GLY A 215 3.16 -15.95 -2.55
N ILE A 216 3.04 -16.10 -1.24
CA ILE A 216 4.15 -16.00 -0.29
C ILE A 216 4.72 -17.37 -0.04
N LYS A 217 6.00 -17.59 -0.38
CA LYS A 217 6.75 -18.80 -0.07
C LYS A 217 7.26 -18.80 1.37
N PRO A 218 7.52 -19.98 1.98
CA PRO A 218 8.10 -20.06 3.32
C PRO A 218 9.45 -19.36 3.41
N THR A 219 9.74 -18.81 4.60
CA THR A 219 11.03 -18.22 4.94
C THR A 219 11.78 -19.17 5.88
N VAL A 220 12.98 -19.56 5.51
CA VAL A 220 13.89 -20.36 6.36
C VAL A 220 14.80 -19.41 7.12
N ARG A 221 15.01 -19.68 8.40
CA ARG A 221 15.91 -18.89 9.26
C ARG A 221 17.36 -19.15 8.84
N GLY A 222 18.23 -18.12 8.87
CA GLY A 222 19.66 -18.28 8.57
C GLY A 222 20.37 -19.31 9.43
N ALA A 223 20.02 -19.42 10.73
CA ALA A 223 20.56 -20.42 11.65
C ALA A 223 20.17 -21.89 11.31
N ALA A 224 19.21 -22.10 10.41
CA ALA A 224 18.82 -23.44 9.92
C ALA A 224 19.44 -23.76 8.54
N MET A 225 20.34 -22.92 8.06
CA MET A 225 21.04 -23.08 6.78
C MET A 225 22.48 -23.55 7.01
N ASN A 226 23.17 -23.94 5.93
CA ASN A 226 24.59 -24.25 5.95
C ASN A 226 25.44 -22.94 5.96
N PRO A 227 26.71 -23.00 6.39
CA PRO A 227 27.60 -21.84 6.42
C PRO A 227 27.76 -21.14 5.06
N VAL A 228 27.67 -21.86 3.95
CA VAL A 228 27.76 -21.33 2.59
C VAL A 228 26.53 -20.46 2.23
N ASP A 229 25.37 -20.74 2.83
CA ASP A 229 24.10 -20.10 2.49
C ASP A 229 23.81 -18.85 3.33
N HIS A 230 24.34 -18.80 4.54
CA HIS A 230 24.07 -17.70 5.48
C HIS A 230 25.18 -17.58 6.53
N PRO A 231 25.57 -16.33 6.93
CA PRO A 231 26.54 -16.11 8.01
C PRO A 231 26.16 -16.72 9.36
N HIS A 232 24.88 -17.00 9.60
CA HIS A 232 24.40 -17.70 10.80
C HIS A 232 24.28 -19.21 10.64
N GLY A 233 24.71 -19.77 9.49
CA GLY A 233 24.61 -21.20 9.19
C GLY A 233 25.66 -22.00 9.89
N GLY A 234 25.43 -23.31 9.94
CA GLY A 234 26.31 -24.29 10.58
C GLY A 234 26.00 -24.58 12.06
N GLY A 235 26.83 -25.39 12.68
CA GLY A 235 26.66 -25.86 14.05
C GLY A 235 25.81 -27.13 14.16
N GLU A 236 25.81 -27.74 15.35
CA GLU A 236 25.03 -28.93 15.67
C GLU A 236 23.73 -28.55 16.39
N ALA A 237 22.67 -29.31 16.13
CA ALA A 237 21.36 -29.17 16.74
C ALA A 237 20.83 -27.72 16.72
N LYS A 238 20.52 -27.14 17.87
CA LYS A 238 20.04 -25.76 18.01
C LYS A 238 21.18 -24.75 18.23
N ALA A 239 22.15 -24.70 17.32
CA ALA A 239 23.25 -23.76 17.41
C ALA A 239 22.72 -22.30 17.42
N GLY A 240 23.39 -21.43 18.12
CA GLY A 240 23.16 -19.98 18.09
C GLY A 240 23.63 -19.37 16.77
N GLN A 241 23.44 -18.05 16.63
CA GLN A 241 23.86 -17.36 15.40
C GLN A 241 25.39 -17.17 15.26
N GLY A 242 26.16 -17.37 16.34
CA GLY A 242 27.63 -17.29 16.35
C GLY A 242 28.25 -15.91 16.15
N ASN A 243 27.48 -14.89 15.83
CA ASN A 243 27.92 -13.52 15.58
C ASN A 243 27.53 -12.58 16.71
N PRO A 244 28.30 -11.49 16.99
CA PRO A 244 27.98 -10.51 18.04
C PRO A 244 26.58 -9.89 17.89
N HIS A 245 26.10 -9.78 16.65
CA HIS A 245 24.77 -9.25 16.33
C HIS A 245 24.19 -9.98 15.11
N PRO A 246 22.85 -10.01 14.95
CA PRO A 246 22.24 -10.67 13.79
C PRO A 246 22.53 -9.88 12.52
N VAL A 247 22.87 -10.62 11.45
CA VAL A 247 23.19 -10.09 10.12
C VAL A 247 22.27 -10.67 9.05
N THR A 248 22.20 -9.98 7.91
CA THR A 248 21.54 -10.47 6.70
C THR A 248 22.39 -11.54 6.00
N PRO A 249 21.87 -12.26 4.97
CA PRO A 249 22.67 -13.16 4.14
C PRO A 249 23.91 -12.52 3.51
N TRP A 250 23.92 -11.21 3.38
CA TRP A 250 25.04 -10.41 2.82
C TRP A 250 25.91 -9.75 3.89
N GLY A 251 25.78 -10.16 5.16
CA GLY A 251 26.60 -9.66 6.26
C GLY A 251 26.21 -8.30 6.83
N VAL A 252 25.16 -7.66 6.33
CA VAL A 252 24.73 -6.35 6.82
C VAL A 252 24.00 -6.51 8.18
N PRO A 253 24.32 -5.72 9.23
CA PRO A 253 23.62 -5.74 10.50
C PRO A 253 22.09 -5.50 10.33
N THR A 254 21.27 -6.35 10.97
CA THR A 254 19.81 -6.25 10.85
C THR A 254 19.17 -5.25 11.81
N LYS A 255 19.90 -4.86 12.85
CA LYS A 255 19.44 -3.91 13.88
C LYS A 255 20.34 -2.69 13.91
N GLY A 256 19.74 -1.50 14.05
CA GLY A 256 20.46 -0.23 14.25
C GLY A 256 21.14 0.35 13.01
N TYR A 257 21.46 -0.44 12.02
CA TYR A 257 22.17 0.04 10.82
C TYR A 257 21.30 0.97 9.96
N LYS A 258 21.87 2.12 9.56
CA LYS A 258 21.21 3.08 8.66
C LYS A 258 21.32 2.60 7.22
N THR A 259 20.23 2.06 6.68
CA THR A 259 20.20 1.48 5.32
C THR A 259 19.95 2.50 4.20
N ARG A 260 19.45 3.71 4.53
CA ARG A 260 19.19 4.76 3.54
C ARG A 260 20.45 5.58 3.27
N HIS A 261 20.95 5.56 2.04
CA HIS A 261 22.11 6.33 1.59
C HIS A 261 21.81 7.27 0.43
N ASN A 262 20.54 7.49 0.07
CA ASN A 262 20.14 8.31 -1.07
C ASN A 262 20.29 9.80 -0.75
N LYS A 263 21.40 10.39 -1.17
CA LYS A 263 21.72 11.81 -0.97
C LYS A 263 20.78 12.76 -1.72
N ARG A 264 20.32 12.38 -2.94
CA ARG A 264 19.47 13.24 -3.80
C ARG A 264 18.14 13.62 -3.16
N THR A 265 17.56 12.73 -2.37
CA THR A 265 16.25 12.93 -1.75
C THR A 265 16.34 13.31 -0.27
N GLN A 266 17.55 13.39 0.28
CA GLN A 266 17.77 13.77 1.68
C GLN A 266 17.30 15.21 1.96
N GLN A 267 17.51 16.14 1.02
CA GLN A 267 17.09 17.54 1.09
C GLN A 267 15.58 17.73 1.30
N PHE A 268 14.76 16.73 0.92
CA PHE A 268 13.31 16.78 1.12
C PHE A 268 12.85 16.21 2.47
N ILE A 269 13.76 15.68 3.29
CA ILE A 269 13.44 15.16 4.62
C ILE A 269 13.75 16.25 5.64
N VAL A 270 12.70 16.75 6.30
CA VAL A 270 12.79 17.75 7.36
C VAL A 270 13.17 17.07 8.68
N ARG A 271 12.51 15.93 8.96
CA ARG A 271 12.74 15.13 10.16
C ARG A 271 12.66 13.65 9.81
N ASP A 272 13.66 12.89 10.21
CA ASP A 272 13.67 11.43 10.08
C ASP A 272 12.65 10.80 11.05
N ARG A 273 12.22 9.59 10.76
CA ARG A 273 11.34 8.79 11.62
C ARG A 273 11.94 8.43 12.98
N ARG A 274 13.23 8.60 13.16
CA ARG A 274 13.98 8.28 14.38
C ARG A 274 14.22 9.49 15.30
N GLY A 275 13.81 10.68 14.89
CA GLY A 275 14.00 11.92 15.63
C GLY A 275 14.81 12.93 14.89
#